data_a65be22452cba5980576ab182936db1e
#
_entry.id   a65be22452cba5980576ab182936db1e
#
_cell.length_a   1.000
_cell.length_b   1.000
_cell.length_c   1.000
_cell.angle_alpha   90.00
_cell.angle_beta   90.00
_cell.angle_gamma   90.00
#
_symmetry.space_group_name_H-M   'P 1'
#
loop_
_entity.id
_entity.type
_entity.pdbx_description
1 polymer ?
#
loop_
_entity_poly.entity_id
_entity_poly.type
_entity_poly.pdbx_seq_one_letter_code
_entity_poly.pdbx_strand_id
1 'polypeptide(L)'
;LPRLRHFYGREKELDNMANLIEARATTLLVPGIAGIGKTTVASKLIERFMHRRNLLYHRCQDWEGSRSFFESVADWLANIGDSTFADYLAATPVPQPADAARLLVDALEGTPSLIVIDDFHKVADATLHQTFQAMSLALLGSEEEIALVLFSRSFKPVVPTKDAEGRIASLVLPLDGLDSDAGRKLLSSFDELADEQWLHIHGLSRGHPLVLELINRGASAGAFHETLENYVTVEIFSKLSAEQKRVLSALAIYR
;
A
#
# COMPACT_ATOMS: atom_id res chain seq x y z
N LEU A 1 -9.40 10.45 2.87
CA LEU A 1 -8.84 9.38 3.72
C LEU A 1 -9.95 8.55 4.35
N PRO A 2 -9.81 7.22 4.43
CA PRO A 2 -10.75 6.39 5.18
C PRO A 2 -10.73 6.75 6.66
N ARG A 3 -11.94 6.86 7.27
CA ARG A 3 -12.02 7.06 8.72
C ARG A 3 -11.64 5.75 9.43
N LEU A 4 -10.57 5.77 10.20
CA LEU A 4 -10.15 4.64 11.01
C LEU A 4 -10.99 4.61 12.29
N ARG A 5 -11.67 3.46 12.53
CA ARG A 5 -12.42 3.26 13.79
C ARG A 5 -11.51 2.81 14.92
N HIS A 6 -10.56 1.91 14.59
CA HIS A 6 -9.60 1.35 15.54
C HIS A 6 -8.26 1.11 14.82
N PHE A 7 -7.15 1.27 15.54
CA PHE A 7 -5.82 0.98 15.07
C PHE A 7 -5.08 0.23 16.19
N TYR A 8 -4.66 -0.98 15.90
CA TYR A 8 -3.94 -1.82 16.84
C TYR A 8 -2.68 -2.37 16.19
N GLY A 9 -1.55 -2.23 16.91
CA GLY A 9 -0.25 -2.65 16.42
C GLY A 9 0.24 -1.79 15.24
N ARG A 10 1.27 -2.22 14.59
CA ARG A 10 1.91 -1.52 13.47
C ARG A 10 2.71 -0.28 13.86
N GLU A 11 2.86 0.01 15.15
CA GLU A 11 3.68 1.12 15.61
C GLU A 11 5.12 0.97 15.11
N LYS A 12 5.68 -0.24 15.14
CA LYS A 12 7.05 -0.54 14.67
C LYS A 12 7.20 -0.31 13.17
N GLU A 13 6.23 -0.77 12.37
CA GLU A 13 6.24 -0.56 10.92
C GLU A 13 6.08 0.92 10.57
N LEU A 14 5.20 1.63 11.27
CA LEU A 14 5.01 3.08 11.08
C LEU A 14 6.26 3.87 11.50
N ASP A 15 6.87 3.53 12.63
CA ASP A 15 8.11 4.16 13.09
C ASP A 15 9.25 3.90 12.11
N ASN A 16 9.38 2.67 11.62
CA ASN A 16 10.39 2.35 10.61
C ASN A 16 10.18 3.14 9.31
N MET A 17 8.95 3.18 8.78
CA MET A 17 8.64 3.98 7.59
C MET A 17 8.94 5.47 7.82
N ALA A 18 8.51 6.02 8.96
CA ALA A 18 8.73 7.43 9.28
C ALA A 18 10.22 7.75 9.40
N ASN A 19 11.00 6.92 10.09
CA ASN A 19 12.44 7.10 10.22
C ASN A 19 13.15 7.06 8.86
N LEU A 20 12.74 6.14 7.98
CA LEU A 20 13.27 6.06 6.62
C LEU A 20 12.94 7.31 5.80
N ILE A 21 11.70 7.80 5.88
CA ILE A 21 11.27 9.04 5.20
C ILE A 21 12.06 10.25 5.74
N GLU A 22 12.27 10.33 7.05
CA GLU A 22 13.05 11.40 7.69
C GLU A 22 14.55 11.27 7.37
N ALA A 23 15.05 10.04 7.16
CA ALA A 23 16.41 9.76 6.68
C ALA A 23 16.56 9.92 5.15
N ARG A 24 15.58 10.54 4.48
CA ARG A 24 15.56 10.79 3.03
C ARG A 24 15.56 9.53 2.17
N ALA A 25 14.97 8.43 2.63
CA ALA A 25 14.61 7.34 1.75
C ALA A 25 13.50 7.81 0.80
N THR A 26 13.79 7.82 -0.49
CA THR A 26 12.92 8.47 -1.49
C THR A 26 11.73 7.63 -1.90
N THR A 27 11.89 6.29 -1.97
CA THR A 27 10.81 5.40 -2.40
C THR A 27 10.69 4.18 -1.49
N LEU A 28 9.49 3.98 -0.94
CA LEU A 28 9.13 2.81 -0.13
C LEU A 28 8.07 1.98 -0.84
N LEU A 29 8.34 0.68 -0.99
CA LEU A 29 7.38 -0.30 -1.48
C LEU A 29 6.83 -1.08 -0.29
N VAL A 30 5.51 -1.05 -0.11
CA VAL A 30 4.84 -1.68 1.01
C VAL A 30 3.89 -2.78 0.50
N PRO A 31 4.46 -3.97 0.17
CA PRO A 31 3.65 -5.08 -0.26
C PRO A 31 2.93 -5.74 0.92
N GLY A 32 1.77 -6.34 0.64
CA GLY A 32 1.03 -7.10 1.63
C GLY A 32 -0.26 -7.66 1.03
N ILE A 33 -0.71 -8.81 1.51
CA ILE A 33 -1.91 -9.47 1.02
C ILE A 33 -3.19 -8.64 1.27
N ALA A 34 -4.29 -9.02 0.63
CA ALA A 34 -5.58 -8.37 0.84
C ALA A 34 -5.98 -8.42 2.32
N GLY A 35 -6.53 -7.32 2.87
CA GLY A 35 -6.99 -7.27 4.26
C GLY A 35 -5.90 -7.20 5.35
N ILE A 36 -4.61 -7.14 4.99
CA ILE A 36 -3.49 -7.06 5.94
C ILE A 36 -3.36 -5.69 6.64
N GLY A 37 -4.14 -4.69 6.23
CA GLY A 37 -4.15 -3.37 6.85
C GLY A 37 -3.34 -2.29 6.11
N LYS A 38 -2.99 -2.45 4.82
CA LYS A 38 -2.24 -1.46 4.03
C LYS A 38 -2.84 -0.07 4.08
N THR A 39 -4.12 0.07 3.74
CA THR A 39 -4.85 1.36 3.76
C THR A 39 -4.86 1.99 5.16
N THR A 40 -4.93 1.16 6.21
CA THR A 40 -4.88 1.61 7.60
C THR A 40 -3.52 2.22 7.94
N VAL A 41 -2.43 1.52 7.53
CA VAL A 41 -1.05 2.02 7.70
C VAL A 41 -0.83 3.29 6.88
N ALA A 42 -1.31 3.34 5.61
CA ALA A 42 -1.25 4.54 4.78
C ALA A 42 -1.90 5.75 5.45
N SER A 43 -3.11 5.56 6.01
CA SER A 43 -3.83 6.64 6.71
C SER A 43 -3.06 7.13 7.95
N LYS A 44 -2.48 6.22 8.73
CA LYS A 44 -1.68 6.59 9.91
C LYS A 44 -0.36 7.25 9.55
N LEU A 45 0.28 6.83 8.48
CA LEU A 45 1.47 7.49 7.96
C LEU A 45 1.18 8.94 7.56
N ILE A 46 0.06 9.16 6.88
CA ILE A 46 -0.40 10.50 6.49
C ILE A 46 -0.70 11.35 7.73
N GLU A 47 -1.46 10.84 8.71
CA GLU A 47 -1.72 11.55 9.97
C GLU A 47 -0.43 12.01 10.66
N ARG A 48 0.64 11.19 10.61
CA ARG A 48 1.94 11.51 11.22
C ARG A 48 2.66 12.66 10.54
N PHE A 49 2.48 12.83 9.22
CA PHE A 49 3.18 13.85 8.42
C PHE A 49 2.32 15.05 8.03
N MET A 50 1.02 15.05 8.31
CA MET A 50 0.06 16.05 7.81
C MET A 50 0.36 17.51 8.20
N HIS A 51 1.18 17.74 9.21
CA HIS A 51 1.57 19.10 9.64
C HIS A 51 3.01 19.48 9.28
N ARG A 52 3.73 18.57 8.60
CA ARG A 52 5.16 18.73 8.31
C ARG A 52 5.51 18.60 6.84
N ARG A 53 4.61 18.02 6.04
CA ARG A 53 4.81 17.77 4.60
C ARG A 53 3.55 18.08 3.82
N ASN A 54 3.69 18.49 2.56
CA ASN A 54 2.59 18.47 1.62
C ASN A 54 2.23 17.03 1.29
N LEU A 55 0.94 16.71 1.33
CA LEU A 55 0.46 15.34 1.22
C LEU A 55 -0.35 15.15 -0.04
N LEU A 56 0.06 14.19 -0.87
CA LEU A 56 -0.78 13.60 -1.90
C LEU A 56 -1.14 12.18 -1.46
N TYR A 57 -2.42 11.91 -1.30
CA TYR A 57 -2.94 10.54 -1.17
C TYR A 57 -3.80 10.21 -2.37
N HIS A 58 -3.42 9.17 -3.08
CA HIS A 58 -4.18 8.66 -4.21
C HIS A 58 -4.44 7.16 -4.03
N ARG A 59 -5.70 6.74 -4.23
CA ARG A 59 -6.10 5.33 -4.21
C ARG A 59 -6.45 4.89 -5.62
N CYS A 60 -5.60 4.06 -6.21
CA CYS A 60 -5.76 3.58 -7.57
C CYS A 60 -7.04 2.77 -7.75
N GLN A 61 -7.65 2.90 -8.92
CA GLN A 61 -8.84 2.18 -9.36
C GLN A 61 -8.54 1.37 -10.62
N ASP A 62 -9.25 0.25 -10.81
CA ASP A 62 -9.02 -0.65 -11.95
C ASP A 62 -9.35 -0.02 -13.32
N TRP A 63 -10.18 1.03 -13.34
CA TRP A 63 -10.61 1.75 -14.55
C TRP A 63 -9.82 3.05 -14.78
N GLU A 64 -8.88 3.39 -13.90
CA GLU A 64 -8.17 4.65 -13.95
C GLU A 64 -7.04 4.60 -14.96
N GLY A 65 -7.05 5.56 -15.89
CA GLY A 65 -5.94 5.78 -16.82
C GLY A 65 -4.98 6.86 -16.34
N SER A 66 -3.82 6.92 -16.97
CA SER A 66 -2.76 7.90 -16.66
C SER A 66 -3.27 9.34 -16.71
N ARG A 67 -4.15 9.68 -17.65
CA ARG A 67 -4.68 11.04 -17.81
C ARG A 67 -5.43 11.51 -16.56
N SER A 68 -6.36 10.69 -16.04
CA SER A 68 -7.15 11.02 -14.84
C SER A 68 -6.26 11.18 -13.60
N PHE A 69 -5.26 10.31 -13.46
CA PHE A 69 -4.27 10.43 -12.38
C PHE A 69 -3.49 11.75 -12.49
N PHE A 70 -2.96 12.06 -13.68
CA PHE A 70 -2.19 13.29 -13.88
C PHE A 70 -3.01 14.56 -13.64
N GLU A 71 -4.29 14.59 -14.04
CA GLU A 71 -5.21 15.69 -13.74
C GLU A 71 -5.38 15.87 -12.21
N SER A 72 -5.56 14.77 -11.47
CA SER A 72 -5.65 14.83 -10.01
C SER A 72 -4.36 15.36 -9.35
N VAL A 73 -3.20 15.00 -9.92
CA VAL A 73 -1.90 15.50 -9.44
C VAL A 73 -1.73 16.98 -9.80
N ALA A 74 -2.13 17.40 -11.00
CA ALA A 74 -2.09 18.82 -11.42
C ALA A 74 -2.94 19.68 -10.49
N ASP A 75 -4.16 19.24 -10.15
CA ASP A 75 -5.03 19.91 -9.19
C ASP A 75 -4.39 20.03 -7.80
N TRP A 76 -3.71 18.98 -7.36
CA TRP A 76 -2.98 19.01 -6.08
C TRP A 76 -1.82 20.00 -6.11
N LEU A 77 -1.00 19.99 -7.18
CA LEU A 77 0.10 20.94 -7.36
C LEU A 77 -0.40 22.39 -7.43
N ALA A 78 -1.50 22.65 -8.13
CA ALA A 78 -2.11 23.97 -8.18
C ALA A 78 -2.54 24.47 -6.79
N ASN A 79 -3.00 23.58 -5.91
CA ASN A 79 -3.35 23.93 -4.52
C ASN A 79 -2.13 24.30 -3.66
N ILE A 80 -0.93 23.87 -4.04
CA ILE A 80 0.32 24.26 -3.38
C ILE A 80 1.07 25.37 -4.12
N GLY A 81 0.46 25.92 -5.19
CA GLY A 81 0.92 27.12 -5.88
C GLY A 81 1.71 26.86 -7.18
N ASP A 82 1.78 25.62 -7.68
CA ASP A 82 2.45 25.30 -8.94
C ASP A 82 1.45 24.87 -10.01
N SER A 83 1.43 25.56 -11.16
CA SER A 83 0.59 25.26 -12.33
C SER A 83 1.36 24.63 -13.50
N THR A 84 2.67 24.48 -13.39
CA THR A 84 3.55 24.04 -14.49
C THR A 84 3.12 22.69 -15.05
N PHE A 85 2.75 21.77 -14.16
CA PHE A 85 2.30 20.44 -14.57
C PHE A 85 0.93 20.49 -15.27
N ALA A 86 0.01 21.37 -14.85
CA ALA A 86 -1.27 21.58 -15.52
C ALA A 86 -1.08 22.16 -16.93
N ASP A 87 -0.19 23.13 -17.09
CA ASP A 87 0.16 23.73 -18.39
C ASP A 87 0.79 22.68 -19.33
N TYR A 88 1.67 21.83 -18.81
CA TYR A 88 2.23 20.70 -19.56
C TYR A 88 1.14 19.74 -20.06
N LEU A 89 0.19 19.37 -19.19
CA LEU A 89 -0.91 18.48 -19.57
C LEU A 89 -1.84 19.10 -20.61
N ALA A 90 -2.05 20.41 -20.55
CA ALA A 90 -2.85 21.15 -21.54
C ALA A 90 -2.17 21.16 -22.92
N ALA A 91 -0.85 21.29 -22.95
CA ALA A 91 -0.05 21.31 -24.18
C ALA A 91 0.26 19.91 -24.72
N THR A 92 0.15 18.87 -23.91
CA THR A 92 0.62 17.51 -24.25
C THR A 92 -0.52 16.49 -24.09
N PRO A 93 -1.21 16.13 -25.19
CA PRO A 93 -2.32 15.17 -25.15
C PRO A 93 -1.91 13.77 -24.62
N VAL A 94 -0.67 13.34 -24.89
CA VAL A 94 -0.10 12.07 -24.44
C VAL A 94 1.19 12.34 -23.68
N PRO A 95 1.14 12.54 -22.35
CA PRO A 95 2.30 12.79 -21.53
C PRO A 95 3.31 11.63 -21.61
N GLN A 96 4.59 11.98 -21.76
CA GLN A 96 5.66 10.98 -21.71
C GLN A 96 6.01 10.68 -20.25
N PRO A 97 6.17 9.39 -19.86
CA PRO A 97 6.41 9.00 -18.48
C PRO A 97 7.60 9.70 -17.81
N ALA A 98 8.72 9.81 -18.53
CA ALA A 98 9.92 10.46 -18.00
C ALA A 98 9.75 11.97 -17.79
N ASP A 99 9.09 12.66 -18.72
CA ASP A 99 8.81 14.09 -18.62
C ASP A 99 7.82 14.38 -17.49
N ALA A 100 6.75 13.59 -17.40
CA ALA A 100 5.78 13.70 -16.32
C ALA A 100 6.44 13.50 -14.95
N ALA A 101 7.28 12.45 -14.81
CA ALA A 101 8.00 12.19 -13.57
C ALA A 101 8.94 13.33 -13.19
N ARG A 102 9.73 13.86 -14.15
CA ARG A 102 10.64 14.97 -13.92
C ARG A 102 9.88 16.23 -13.49
N LEU A 103 8.84 16.62 -14.24
CA LEU A 103 8.06 17.80 -13.91
C LEU A 103 7.38 17.72 -12.54
N LEU A 104 6.95 16.51 -12.12
CA LEU A 104 6.43 16.28 -10.78
C LEU A 104 7.47 16.51 -9.69
N VAL A 105 8.70 16.05 -9.91
CA VAL A 105 9.80 16.25 -8.96
C VAL A 105 10.22 17.71 -8.93
N ASP A 106 10.36 18.36 -10.10
CA ASP A 106 10.73 19.76 -10.22
C ASP A 106 9.68 20.69 -9.56
N ALA A 107 8.39 20.40 -9.73
CA ALA A 107 7.29 21.16 -9.12
C ALA A 107 7.27 21.09 -7.57
N LEU A 108 7.97 20.11 -6.99
CA LEU A 108 8.08 19.93 -5.54
C LEU A 108 9.44 20.39 -4.98
N GLU A 109 10.27 21.04 -5.79
CA GLU A 109 11.56 21.56 -5.35
C GLU A 109 11.40 22.50 -4.15
N GLY A 110 12.22 22.30 -3.12
CA GLY A 110 12.18 23.06 -1.86
C GLY A 110 10.93 22.82 -1.01
N THR A 111 10.08 21.87 -1.40
CA THR A 111 8.78 21.64 -0.76
C THR A 111 8.73 20.22 -0.16
N PRO A 112 8.95 20.05 1.16
CA PRO A 112 8.85 18.74 1.80
C PRO A 112 7.52 18.06 1.49
N SER A 113 7.54 16.90 0.82
CA SER A 113 6.34 16.27 0.29
C SER A 113 6.30 14.77 0.58
N LEU A 114 5.09 14.24 0.77
CA LEU A 114 4.84 12.80 0.91
C LEU A 114 3.71 12.38 -0.04
N ILE A 115 4.07 11.55 -1.00
CA ILE A 115 3.14 11.00 -1.99
C ILE A 115 2.84 9.56 -1.60
N VAL A 116 1.59 9.27 -1.28
CA VAL A 116 1.12 7.95 -0.88
C VAL A 116 0.15 7.42 -1.92
N ILE A 117 0.52 6.33 -2.57
CA ILE A 117 -0.29 5.64 -3.57
C ILE A 117 -0.77 4.32 -2.98
N ASP A 118 -2.07 4.20 -2.78
CA ASP A 118 -2.70 2.98 -2.26
C ASP A 118 -3.30 2.14 -3.39
N ASP A 119 -3.39 0.83 -3.15
CA ASP A 119 -3.91 -0.15 -4.13
C ASP A 119 -3.17 -0.14 -5.48
N PHE A 120 -1.87 0.17 -5.52
CA PHE A 120 -1.06 0.30 -6.74
C PHE A 120 -1.15 -0.94 -7.67
N HIS A 121 -1.43 -2.11 -7.14
CA HIS A 121 -1.64 -3.34 -7.93
C HIS A 121 -2.84 -3.27 -8.89
N LYS A 122 -3.72 -2.27 -8.76
CA LYS A 122 -4.85 -2.04 -9.66
C LYS A 122 -4.48 -1.23 -10.91
N VAL A 123 -3.32 -0.58 -10.91
CA VAL A 123 -2.85 0.16 -12.07
C VAL A 123 -2.61 -0.80 -13.23
N ALA A 124 -3.41 -0.69 -14.27
CA ALA A 124 -3.26 -1.45 -15.52
C ALA A 124 -2.57 -0.62 -16.62
N ASP A 125 -2.54 0.71 -16.49
CA ASP A 125 -1.99 1.65 -17.46
C ASP A 125 -0.45 1.60 -17.45
N ALA A 126 0.14 1.23 -18.61
CA ALA A 126 1.59 1.12 -18.76
C ALA A 126 2.30 2.47 -18.61
N THR A 127 1.69 3.58 -19.06
CA THR A 127 2.24 4.94 -18.92
C THR A 127 2.38 5.30 -17.46
N LEU A 128 1.37 4.99 -16.66
CA LEU A 128 1.39 5.26 -15.23
C LEU A 128 2.44 4.42 -14.50
N HIS A 129 2.57 3.13 -14.84
CA HIS A 129 3.66 2.29 -14.31
C HIS A 129 5.04 2.86 -14.64
N GLN A 130 5.28 3.24 -15.89
CA GLN A 130 6.54 3.83 -16.34
C GLN A 130 6.82 5.18 -15.65
N THR A 131 5.76 5.99 -15.42
CA THR A 131 5.91 7.26 -14.69
C THR A 131 6.38 7.05 -13.25
N PHE A 132 5.82 6.09 -12.53
CA PHE A 132 6.29 5.78 -11.17
C PHE A 132 7.70 5.19 -11.14
N GLN A 133 8.08 4.41 -12.16
CA GLN A 133 9.45 3.93 -12.30
C GLN A 133 10.43 5.09 -12.53
N ALA A 134 10.11 5.99 -13.46
CA ALA A 134 10.91 7.17 -13.74
C ALA A 134 10.99 8.11 -12.52
N MET A 135 9.89 8.30 -11.80
CA MET A 135 9.82 9.12 -10.59
C MET A 135 10.71 8.54 -9.48
N SER A 136 10.68 7.23 -9.25
CA SER A 136 11.54 6.58 -8.27
C SER A 136 13.03 6.79 -8.55
N LEU A 137 13.43 6.79 -9.83
CA LEU A 137 14.80 7.04 -10.25
C LEU A 137 15.16 8.54 -10.17
N ALA A 138 14.25 9.44 -10.55
CA ALA A 138 14.44 10.88 -10.45
C ALA A 138 14.65 11.32 -8.99
N LEU A 139 13.85 10.78 -8.08
CA LEU A 139 13.96 11.05 -6.65
C LEU A 139 15.30 10.59 -6.08
N LEU A 140 15.88 9.48 -6.56
CA LEU A 140 17.18 9.01 -6.10
C LEU A 140 18.31 10.01 -6.38
N GLY A 141 18.19 10.76 -7.47
CA GLY A 141 19.17 11.80 -7.84
C GLY A 141 18.89 13.17 -7.25
N SER A 142 17.76 13.35 -6.56
CA SER A 142 17.32 14.62 -5.99
C SER A 142 17.80 14.78 -4.54
N GLU A 143 18.14 16.02 -4.17
CA GLU A 143 18.39 16.40 -2.77
C GLU A 143 17.11 16.81 -2.03
N GLU A 144 15.96 16.75 -2.71
CA GLU A 144 14.68 17.19 -2.21
C GLU A 144 14.09 16.25 -1.15
N GLU A 145 13.31 16.81 -0.22
CA GLU A 145 12.64 16.06 0.83
C GLU A 145 11.31 15.46 0.35
N ILE A 146 11.35 14.72 -0.76
CA ILE A 146 10.18 14.07 -1.35
C ILE A 146 10.24 12.57 -1.08
N ALA A 147 9.16 12.02 -0.52
CA ALA A 147 9.01 10.59 -0.32
C ALA A 147 7.82 10.05 -1.11
N LEU A 148 8.04 8.93 -1.82
CA LEU A 148 7.03 8.17 -2.53
C LEU A 148 6.79 6.84 -1.81
N VAL A 149 5.54 6.57 -1.40
CA VAL A 149 5.17 5.32 -0.72
C VAL A 149 4.08 4.60 -1.53
N LEU A 150 4.41 3.39 -2.01
CA LEU A 150 3.53 2.59 -2.85
C LEU A 150 3.03 1.36 -2.08
N PHE A 151 1.73 1.31 -1.79
CA PHE A 151 1.08 0.15 -1.20
C PHE A 151 0.53 -0.77 -2.29
N SER A 152 0.90 -2.05 -2.26
CA SER A 152 0.53 -3.02 -3.30
C SER A 152 0.19 -4.39 -2.71
N ARG A 153 -0.55 -5.22 -3.47
CA ARG A 153 -0.68 -6.66 -3.14
C ARG A 153 0.45 -7.49 -3.75
N SER A 154 1.20 -6.93 -4.70
CA SER A 154 2.31 -7.62 -5.35
C SER A 154 3.57 -7.52 -4.50
N PHE A 155 4.20 -8.67 -4.25
CA PHE A 155 5.52 -8.75 -3.64
C PHE A 155 6.65 -8.58 -4.66
N LYS A 156 6.34 -8.58 -5.95
CA LYS A 156 7.31 -8.19 -6.98
C LYS A 156 7.44 -6.67 -6.96
N PRO A 157 8.67 -6.13 -6.91
CA PRO A 157 8.88 -4.70 -6.98
C PRO A 157 8.23 -4.11 -8.23
N VAL A 158 7.41 -3.08 -8.04
CA VAL A 158 6.69 -2.39 -9.13
C VAL A 158 7.50 -1.23 -9.71
N VAL A 159 8.53 -0.81 -8.98
CA VAL A 159 9.56 0.14 -9.43
C VAL A 159 10.94 -0.46 -9.16
N PRO A 160 12.02 0.04 -9.79
CA PRO A 160 13.36 -0.46 -9.58
C PRO A 160 13.78 -0.41 -8.10
N THR A 161 14.40 -1.46 -7.60
CA THR A 161 15.01 -1.46 -6.26
C THR A 161 16.43 -0.91 -6.28
N LYS A 162 17.06 -0.93 -7.44
CA LYS A 162 18.39 -0.34 -7.69
C LYS A 162 18.38 0.37 -9.03
N ASP A 163 19.22 1.40 -9.14
CA ASP A 163 19.51 2.06 -10.41
C ASP A 163 20.59 1.32 -11.22
N ALA A 164 21.00 1.90 -12.35
CA ALA A 164 22.03 1.34 -13.22
C ALA A 164 23.42 1.27 -12.54
N GLU A 165 23.70 2.14 -11.58
CA GLU A 165 24.92 2.20 -10.79
C GLU A 165 24.87 1.33 -9.53
N GLY A 166 23.74 0.63 -9.26
CA GLY A 166 23.55 -0.25 -8.12
C GLY A 166 23.15 0.46 -6.82
N ARG A 167 22.85 1.78 -6.87
CA ARG A 167 22.35 2.53 -5.70
C ARG A 167 20.91 2.09 -5.40
N ILE A 168 20.53 2.10 -4.12
CA ILE A 168 19.18 1.69 -3.69
C ILE A 168 18.17 2.77 -4.12
N ALA A 169 17.33 2.44 -5.09
CA ALA A 169 16.27 3.31 -5.60
C ALA A 169 14.96 3.16 -4.84
N SER A 170 14.68 1.98 -4.28
CA SER A 170 13.52 1.76 -3.42
C SER A 170 13.79 0.71 -2.35
N LEU A 171 13.12 0.87 -1.20
CA LEU A 171 13.16 -0.08 -0.09
C LEU A 171 11.84 -0.84 -0.03
N VAL A 172 11.92 -2.16 0.17
CA VAL A 172 10.75 -3.04 0.27
C VAL A 172 10.47 -3.34 1.73
N LEU A 173 9.29 -2.95 2.22
CA LEU A 173 8.83 -3.08 3.60
C LEU A 173 7.54 -3.91 3.62
N PRO A 174 7.60 -5.25 3.62
CA PRO A 174 6.39 -6.07 3.60
C PRO A 174 5.60 -5.90 4.88
N LEU A 175 4.26 -5.94 4.76
CA LEU A 175 3.35 -6.01 5.90
C LEU A 175 2.93 -7.47 6.10
N ASP A 176 3.30 -8.00 7.26
CA ASP A 176 2.89 -9.33 7.73
C ASP A 176 1.65 -9.26 8.64
N GLY A 177 1.24 -10.36 9.25
CA GLY A 177 0.17 -10.38 10.27
C GLY A 177 0.51 -9.52 11.49
N LEU A 178 -0.51 -9.17 12.27
CA LEU A 178 -0.32 -8.53 13.58
C LEU A 178 0.38 -9.50 14.53
N ASP A 179 1.21 -8.97 15.41
CA ASP A 179 1.75 -9.74 16.52
C ASP A 179 0.63 -10.21 17.47
N SER A 180 0.99 -11.08 18.40
CA SER A 180 0.03 -11.70 19.34
C SER A 180 -0.74 -10.66 20.14
N ASP A 181 -0.06 -9.63 20.64
CA ASP A 181 -0.66 -8.62 21.53
C ASP A 181 -1.61 -7.70 20.76
N ALA A 182 -1.21 -7.24 19.60
CA ALA A 182 -2.04 -6.40 18.74
C ALA A 182 -3.25 -7.17 18.19
N GLY A 183 -3.04 -8.43 17.79
CA GLY A 183 -4.11 -9.30 17.31
C GLY A 183 -5.15 -9.57 18.40
N ARG A 184 -4.71 -9.79 19.65
CA ARG A 184 -5.61 -10.01 20.79
C ARG A 184 -6.47 -8.77 21.10
N LYS A 185 -5.89 -7.57 21.02
CA LYS A 185 -6.62 -6.31 21.17
C LYS A 185 -7.72 -6.12 20.12
N LEU A 186 -7.52 -6.65 18.92
CA LEU A 186 -8.51 -6.61 17.84
C LEU A 186 -9.73 -7.49 18.14
N LEU A 187 -9.57 -8.53 18.97
CA LEU A 187 -10.64 -9.44 19.42
C LEU A 187 -11.33 -8.94 20.70
N SER A 188 -11.52 -7.65 20.86
CA SER A 188 -12.07 -7.01 22.07
C SER A 188 -13.49 -7.50 22.47
N SER A 189 -14.21 -8.17 21.58
CA SER A 189 -15.53 -8.79 21.90
C SER A 189 -15.41 -10.10 22.67
N PHE A 190 -14.19 -10.60 22.93
CA PHE A 190 -13.92 -11.85 23.66
C PHE A 190 -13.18 -11.55 24.96
N ASP A 191 -13.85 -10.94 25.93
CA ASP A 191 -13.26 -10.53 27.23
C ASP A 191 -12.69 -11.73 28.04
N GLU A 192 -13.13 -12.96 27.75
CA GLU A 192 -12.74 -14.18 28.46
C GLU A 192 -12.04 -15.24 27.57
N LEU A 193 -11.35 -14.82 26.49
CA LEU A 193 -10.65 -15.78 25.65
C LEU A 193 -9.46 -16.41 26.40
N ALA A 194 -9.51 -17.73 26.65
CA ALA A 194 -8.39 -18.45 27.26
C ALA A 194 -7.14 -18.38 26.38
N ASP A 195 -5.95 -18.36 26.99
CA ASP A 195 -4.68 -18.20 26.28
C ASP A 195 -4.46 -19.30 25.22
N GLU A 196 -4.86 -20.56 25.51
CA GLU A 196 -4.78 -21.66 24.55
C GLU A 196 -5.66 -21.42 23.32
N GLN A 197 -6.88 -20.93 23.51
CA GLN A 197 -7.81 -20.61 22.44
C GLN A 197 -7.26 -19.46 21.60
N TRP A 198 -6.72 -18.43 22.25
CA TRP A 198 -6.08 -17.32 21.57
C TRP A 198 -4.89 -17.79 20.72
N LEU A 199 -3.98 -18.57 21.27
CA LEU A 199 -2.84 -19.10 20.54
C LEU A 199 -3.25 -19.93 19.32
N HIS A 200 -4.33 -20.71 19.45
CA HIS A 200 -4.90 -21.46 18.34
C HIS A 200 -5.46 -20.55 17.24
N ILE A 201 -6.27 -19.55 17.60
CA ILE A 201 -6.82 -18.56 16.66
C ILE A 201 -5.70 -17.77 15.97
N HIS A 202 -4.72 -17.29 16.72
CA HIS A 202 -3.60 -16.53 16.18
C HIS A 202 -2.75 -17.38 15.25
N GLY A 203 -2.49 -18.64 15.60
CA GLY A 203 -1.78 -19.61 14.76
C GLY A 203 -2.47 -19.85 13.42
N LEU A 204 -3.80 -20.04 13.43
CA LEU A 204 -4.60 -20.22 12.20
C LEU A 204 -4.69 -18.96 11.36
N SER A 205 -4.97 -17.82 11.97
CA SER A 205 -5.10 -16.52 11.29
C SER A 205 -3.74 -15.93 10.89
N ARG A 206 -2.65 -16.38 11.50
CA ARG A 206 -1.31 -15.75 11.42
C ARG A 206 -1.36 -14.25 11.70
N GLY A 207 -2.23 -13.84 12.62
CA GLY A 207 -2.43 -12.42 12.95
C GLY A 207 -3.06 -11.58 11.84
N HIS A 208 -3.71 -12.19 10.84
CA HIS A 208 -4.31 -11.45 9.72
C HIS A 208 -5.49 -10.59 10.19
N PRO A 209 -5.41 -9.22 10.08
CA PRO A 209 -6.39 -8.33 10.69
C PRO A 209 -7.83 -8.59 10.25
N LEU A 210 -8.06 -8.74 8.93
CA LEU A 210 -9.41 -8.99 8.41
C LEU A 210 -9.98 -10.31 8.93
N VAL A 211 -9.17 -11.36 9.03
CA VAL A 211 -9.61 -12.65 9.59
C VAL A 211 -9.99 -12.50 11.06
N LEU A 212 -9.16 -11.79 11.84
CA LEU A 212 -9.43 -11.51 13.25
C LEU A 212 -10.71 -10.66 13.42
N GLU A 213 -10.91 -9.63 12.57
CA GLU A 213 -12.16 -8.85 12.59
C GLU A 213 -13.40 -9.68 12.23
N LEU A 214 -13.29 -10.60 11.28
CA LEU A 214 -14.39 -11.50 10.92
C LEU A 214 -14.74 -12.44 12.08
N ILE A 215 -13.73 -12.96 12.77
CA ILE A 215 -13.93 -13.75 13.99
C ILE A 215 -14.63 -12.90 15.06
N ASN A 216 -14.14 -11.67 15.29
CA ASN A 216 -14.69 -10.75 16.26
C ASN A 216 -16.17 -10.42 16.00
N ARG A 217 -16.56 -10.31 14.74
CA ARG A 217 -17.97 -10.07 14.33
C ARG A 217 -18.83 -11.31 14.36
N GLY A 218 -18.26 -12.48 14.11
CA GLY A 218 -18.97 -13.74 13.92
C GLY A 218 -19.27 -14.51 15.22
N ALA A 219 -18.62 -14.17 16.31
CA ALA A 219 -18.77 -14.57 17.72
C ALA A 219 -19.26 -16.02 18.04
N SER A 220 -19.32 -16.94 17.08
CA SER A 220 -19.59 -18.36 17.34
C SER A 220 -18.59 -19.23 16.58
N ALA A 221 -18.07 -20.26 17.27
CA ALA A 221 -17.04 -21.15 16.71
C ALA A 221 -17.47 -21.89 15.42
N GLY A 222 -18.78 -22.06 15.18
CA GLY A 222 -19.32 -22.62 13.94
C GLY A 222 -19.25 -21.65 12.74
N ALA A 223 -19.43 -20.34 12.95
CA ALA A 223 -19.36 -19.34 11.91
C ALA A 223 -17.92 -19.05 11.47
N PHE A 224 -16.93 -19.37 12.31
CA PHE A 224 -15.51 -19.15 11.98
C PHE A 224 -15.02 -19.96 10.79
N HIS A 225 -15.34 -21.25 10.75
CA HIS A 225 -14.91 -22.15 9.66
C HIS A 225 -15.55 -21.72 8.34
N GLU A 226 -16.84 -21.43 8.34
CA GLU A 226 -17.58 -20.96 7.17
C GLU A 226 -17.08 -19.58 6.69
N THR A 227 -16.75 -18.67 7.62
CA THR A 227 -16.23 -17.34 7.28
C THR A 227 -14.81 -17.38 6.73
N LEU A 228 -13.95 -18.24 7.26
CA LEU A 228 -12.60 -18.45 6.75
C LEU A 228 -12.62 -19.14 5.37
N GLU A 229 -13.47 -20.15 5.18
CA GLU A 229 -13.67 -20.81 3.88
C GLU A 229 -14.22 -19.83 2.84
N ASN A 230 -15.21 -19.02 3.20
CA ASN A 230 -15.75 -17.97 2.34
C ASN A 230 -14.67 -16.93 1.97
N TYR A 231 -13.85 -16.48 2.92
CA TYR A 231 -12.75 -15.57 2.64
C TYR A 231 -11.73 -16.18 1.69
N VAL A 232 -11.28 -17.41 1.95
CA VAL A 232 -10.35 -18.13 1.09
C VAL A 232 -10.95 -18.34 -0.30
N THR A 233 -12.23 -18.68 -0.36
CA THR A 233 -12.94 -18.91 -1.62
C THR A 233 -13.12 -17.61 -2.41
N VAL A 234 -13.57 -16.54 -1.79
CA VAL A 234 -13.87 -15.26 -2.45
C VAL A 234 -12.61 -14.45 -2.74
N GLU A 235 -11.66 -14.36 -1.82
CA GLU A 235 -10.49 -13.49 -1.99
C GLU A 235 -9.28 -14.18 -2.63
N ILE A 236 -9.15 -15.48 -2.48
CA ILE A 236 -8.03 -16.24 -3.03
C ILE A 236 -8.47 -17.06 -4.25
N PHE A 237 -9.41 -17.99 -4.05
CA PHE A 237 -9.81 -18.93 -5.11
C PHE A 237 -10.48 -18.24 -6.32
N SER A 238 -11.30 -17.20 -6.10
CA SER A 238 -11.96 -16.49 -7.20
C SER A 238 -10.96 -15.82 -8.16
N LYS A 239 -9.81 -15.38 -7.64
CA LYS A 239 -8.77 -14.65 -8.39
C LYS A 239 -7.73 -15.54 -9.05
N LEU A 240 -7.78 -16.86 -8.81
CA LEU A 240 -6.89 -17.82 -9.45
C LEU A 240 -7.36 -18.16 -10.85
N SER A 241 -6.41 -18.31 -11.79
CA SER A 241 -6.67 -18.86 -13.11
C SER A 241 -7.15 -20.32 -13.02
N ALA A 242 -7.80 -20.81 -14.08
CA ALA A 242 -8.24 -22.21 -14.15
C ALA A 242 -7.07 -23.20 -13.95
N GLU A 243 -5.87 -22.84 -14.42
CA GLU A 243 -4.66 -23.65 -14.29
C GLU A 243 -4.14 -23.66 -12.83
N GLN A 244 -4.09 -22.50 -12.18
CA GLN A 244 -3.73 -22.39 -10.77
C GLN A 244 -4.70 -23.13 -9.85
N LYS A 245 -6.02 -23.11 -10.15
CA LYS A 245 -7.04 -23.87 -9.42
C LYS A 245 -6.81 -25.37 -9.54
N ARG A 246 -6.46 -25.88 -10.75
CA ARG A 246 -6.13 -27.29 -10.97
C ARG A 246 -4.90 -27.73 -10.19
N VAL A 247 -3.83 -26.92 -10.18
CA VAL A 247 -2.61 -27.20 -9.41
C VAL A 247 -2.90 -27.27 -7.92
N LEU A 248 -3.66 -26.32 -7.37
CA LEU A 248 -4.04 -26.34 -5.96
C LEU A 248 -4.94 -27.52 -5.61
N SER A 249 -5.90 -27.87 -6.47
CA SER A 249 -6.74 -29.05 -6.26
C SER A 249 -5.93 -30.35 -6.31
N ALA A 250 -4.96 -30.46 -7.21
CA ALA A 250 -4.06 -31.60 -7.24
C ALA A 250 -3.19 -31.70 -5.98
N LEU A 251 -2.63 -30.59 -5.49
CA LEU A 251 -1.84 -30.55 -4.26
C LEU A 251 -2.66 -30.87 -2.99
N ALA A 252 -3.96 -30.55 -2.98
CA ALA A 252 -4.85 -30.85 -1.86
C ALA A 252 -5.20 -32.34 -1.76
N ILE A 253 -5.13 -33.10 -2.86
CA ILE A 253 -5.39 -34.54 -2.91
C ILE A 253 -4.19 -35.37 -2.37
N TYR A 254 -2.97 -34.78 -2.39
CA TYR A 254 -1.74 -35.47 -1.92
C TYR A 254 -1.40 -35.20 -0.45
N ARG A 255 -2.33 -34.67 0.35
CA ARG A 255 -2.25 -34.56 1.81
C ARG A 255 -3.25 -35.51 2.47
#